data_5dca70a6e64eed6a662d61f09eb65314
#
_entry.id   5dca70a6e64eed6a662d61f09eb65314
#
_cell.length_a   1.000
_cell.length_b   1.000
_cell.length_c   1.000
_cell.angle_alpha   90.00
_cell.angle_beta   90.00
_cell.angle_gamma   90.00
#
_symmetry.space_group_name_H-M   'P 1'
#
loop_
_entity.id
_entity.type
_entity.pdbx_description
1 polymer ?
#
loop_
_entity_poly.entity_id
_entity_poly.type
_entity_poly.pdbx_seq_one_letter_code
_entity_poly.pdbx_strand_id
1 'polypeptide(L)'
;MDTKLKGDIAEQAAILQALKRGWGVLKPIGDRLPYDLVFDVQGILVKVQVKAAWFYESVGNYVVDNRRTKTNRRQMLRDSYKPTDFDFALIHLTDLDLFYVFPIEVFIGYASEIHLVEAAKRQRKPKSAEYHDAWELILQWATRGETCVGSPVKVGEASGAVIPSQAPAVG
;
A
#
# COMPACT_ATOMS: atom_id res chain seq x y z
N MET A 1 -23.41 6.64 -9.70
CA MET A 1 -22.75 5.32 -9.47
C MET A 1 -22.73 5.06 -7.98
N ASP A 2 -23.08 3.85 -7.55
CA ASP A 2 -23.05 3.45 -6.14
C ASP A 2 -21.63 3.56 -5.54
N THR A 3 -21.55 4.03 -4.28
CA THR A 3 -20.26 4.25 -3.59
C THR A 3 -19.47 2.96 -3.38
N LYS A 4 -20.19 1.84 -3.12
CA LYS A 4 -19.54 0.52 -3.00
C LYS A 4 -18.94 0.08 -4.33
N LEU A 5 -19.69 0.20 -5.42
CA LEU A 5 -19.21 -0.14 -6.75
C LEU A 5 -17.97 0.68 -7.15
N LYS A 6 -17.94 1.98 -6.78
CA LYS A 6 -16.73 2.81 -6.99
C LYS A 6 -15.52 2.27 -6.23
N GLY A 7 -15.71 1.86 -4.99
CA GLY A 7 -14.66 1.25 -4.17
C GLY A 7 -14.16 -0.05 -4.79
N ASP A 8 -15.08 -0.94 -5.19
CA ASP A 8 -14.73 -2.22 -5.82
C ASP A 8 -13.95 -2.00 -7.13
N ILE A 9 -14.37 -1.03 -7.96
CA ILE A 9 -13.66 -0.67 -9.20
C ILE A 9 -12.25 -0.17 -8.88
N ALA A 10 -12.09 0.69 -7.88
CA ALA A 10 -10.79 1.23 -7.50
C ALA A 10 -9.84 0.13 -7.03
N GLU A 11 -10.32 -0.83 -6.21
CA GLU A 11 -9.52 -1.97 -5.77
C GLU A 11 -9.09 -2.85 -6.96
N GLN A 12 -10.02 -3.18 -7.88
CA GLN A 12 -9.69 -3.99 -9.07
C GLN A 12 -8.71 -3.27 -10.00
N ALA A 13 -8.87 -1.95 -10.17
CA ALA A 13 -7.93 -1.14 -10.94
C ALA A 13 -6.54 -1.13 -10.30
N ALA A 14 -6.44 -1.01 -8.97
CA ALA A 14 -5.17 -1.07 -8.24
C ALA A 14 -4.49 -2.45 -8.40
N ILE A 15 -5.26 -3.55 -8.32
CA ILE A 15 -4.77 -4.91 -8.56
C ILE A 15 -4.20 -5.01 -9.98
N LEU A 16 -4.94 -4.54 -10.98
CA LEU A 16 -4.49 -4.57 -12.37
C LEU A 16 -3.18 -3.80 -12.56
N GLN A 17 -3.05 -2.63 -11.93
CA GLN A 17 -1.83 -1.83 -12.02
C GLN A 17 -0.63 -2.51 -11.34
N ALA A 18 -0.83 -3.21 -10.21
CA ALA A 18 0.22 -3.99 -9.56
C ALA A 18 0.67 -5.18 -10.46
N LEU A 19 -0.28 -5.92 -11.02
CA LEU A 19 0.01 -7.05 -11.92
C LEU A 19 0.75 -6.62 -13.18
N LYS A 20 0.39 -5.48 -13.80
CA LYS A 20 1.11 -4.90 -14.95
C LYS A 20 2.58 -4.59 -14.62
N ARG A 21 2.92 -4.35 -13.35
CA ARG A 21 4.29 -4.11 -12.86
C ARG A 21 5.01 -5.39 -12.43
N GLY A 22 4.36 -6.55 -12.53
CA GLY A 22 4.91 -7.83 -12.11
C GLY A 22 4.92 -8.02 -10.59
N TRP A 23 4.11 -7.25 -9.85
CA TRP A 23 4.00 -7.39 -8.39
C TRP A 23 2.96 -8.44 -8.01
N GLY A 24 3.24 -9.20 -6.95
CA GLY A 24 2.26 -10.09 -6.34
C GLY A 24 1.18 -9.29 -5.63
N VAL A 25 -0.04 -9.85 -5.53
CA VAL A 25 -1.15 -9.21 -4.84
C VAL A 25 -1.79 -10.18 -3.86
N LEU A 26 -1.90 -9.75 -2.60
CA LEU A 26 -2.61 -10.45 -1.55
C LEU A 26 -3.78 -9.59 -1.07
N LYS A 27 -4.90 -10.24 -0.75
CA LYS A 27 -6.07 -9.57 -0.20
C LYS A 27 -6.36 -10.07 1.20
N PRO A 28 -6.54 -9.18 2.20
CA PRO A 28 -6.97 -9.57 3.54
C PRO A 28 -8.34 -10.24 3.51
N ILE A 29 -8.56 -11.20 4.41
CA ILE A 29 -9.87 -11.80 4.61
C ILE A 29 -10.69 -10.93 5.57
N GLY A 30 -11.82 -10.43 5.09
CA GLY A 30 -12.72 -9.53 5.83
C GLY A 30 -12.24 -8.07 5.83
N ASP A 31 -12.97 -7.22 6.56
CA ASP A 31 -12.84 -5.75 6.54
C ASP A 31 -12.26 -5.14 7.82
N ARG A 32 -11.63 -5.96 8.67
CA ARG A 32 -11.13 -5.51 9.98
C ARG A 32 -9.81 -4.76 9.91
N LEU A 33 -8.99 -5.04 8.88
CA LEU A 33 -7.68 -4.41 8.73
C LEU A 33 -7.82 -2.99 8.17
N PRO A 34 -6.86 -2.10 8.46
CA PRO A 34 -6.89 -0.72 7.99
C PRO A 34 -6.31 -0.55 6.57
N TYR A 35 -6.15 -1.63 5.83
CA TYR A 35 -5.68 -1.66 4.45
C TYR A 35 -6.47 -2.70 3.64
N ASP A 36 -6.56 -2.48 2.34
CA ASP A 36 -7.39 -3.28 1.42
C ASP A 36 -6.57 -4.34 0.67
N LEU A 37 -5.31 -4.04 0.39
CA LEU A 37 -4.41 -4.89 -0.39
C LEU A 37 -3.02 -4.94 0.24
N VAL A 38 -2.27 -6.00 -0.10
CA VAL A 38 -0.82 -6.07 0.15
C VAL A 38 -0.16 -6.41 -1.17
N PHE A 39 0.81 -5.58 -1.59
CA PHE A 39 1.63 -5.86 -2.76
C PHE A 39 2.92 -6.55 -2.33
N ASP A 40 3.25 -7.64 -3.02
CA ASP A 40 4.58 -8.26 -2.93
C ASP A 40 5.46 -7.64 -4.02
N VAL A 41 6.34 -6.75 -3.60
CA VAL A 41 7.25 -6.01 -4.47
C VAL A 41 8.66 -6.53 -4.22
N GLN A 42 9.11 -7.43 -5.08
CA GLN A 42 10.46 -8.06 -4.98
C GLN A 42 10.70 -8.75 -3.62
N GLY A 43 9.69 -9.40 -3.05
CA GLY A 43 9.76 -10.08 -1.76
C GLY A 43 9.45 -9.19 -0.55
N ILE A 44 9.26 -7.89 -0.74
CA ILE A 44 8.85 -6.96 0.30
C ILE A 44 7.34 -6.74 0.25
N LEU A 45 6.67 -6.96 1.38
CA LEU A 45 5.22 -6.81 1.50
C LEU A 45 4.85 -5.37 1.85
N VAL A 46 4.12 -4.72 0.96
CA VAL A 46 3.68 -3.31 1.06
C VAL A 46 2.18 -3.27 1.31
N LYS A 47 1.76 -2.77 2.47
CA LYS A 47 0.33 -2.61 2.81
C LYS A 47 -0.23 -1.39 2.10
N VAL A 48 -1.39 -1.56 1.45
CA VAL A 48 -1.98 -0.53 0.60
C VAL A 48 -3.45 -0.31 0.97
N GLN A 49 -3.82 0.94 1.21
CA GLN A 49 -5.20 1.39 1.33
C GLN A 49 -5.64 1.97 -0.01
N VAL A 50 -6.80 1.52 -0.52
CA VAL A 50 -7.36 2.02 -1.78
C VAL A 50 -8.57 2.91 -1.49
N LYS A 51 -8.66 4.04 -2.20
CA LYS A 51 -9.81 4.94 -2.12
C LYS A 51 -10.21 5.42 -3.51
N ALA A 52 -11.52 5.54 -3.73
CA ALA A 52 -12.07 6.20 -4.92
C ALA A 52 -12.29 7.69 -4.62
N ALA A 53 -11.81 8.57 -5.48
CA ALA A 53 -12.16 9.98 -5.45
C ALA A 53 -13.49 10.23 -6.19
N TRP A 54 -14.15 11.33 -5.85
CA TRP A 54 -15.32 11.81 -6.59
C TRP A 54 -15.08 13.22 -7.11
N PHE A 55 -15.56 13.50 -8.29
CA PHE A 55 -15.50 14.85 -8.86
C PHE A 55 -16.53 15.76 -8.16
N TYR A 56 -16.06 16.90 -7.65
CA TYR A 56 -16.89 17.88 -6.98
C TYR A 56 -17.08 19.09 -7.92
N GLU A 57 -18.20 19.10 -8.64
CA GLU A 57 -18.47 20.03 -9.75
C GLU A 57 -18.38 21.51 -9.34
N SER A 58 -18.87 21.86 -8.15
CA SER A 58 -18.88 23.25 -7.67
C SER A 58 -17.48 23.85 -7.48
N VAL A 59 -16.47 22.99 -7.24
CA VAL A 59 -15.07 23.39 -7.04
C VAL A 59 -14.19 23.03 -8.24
N GLY A 60 -14.66 22.08 -9.08
CA GLY A 60 -13.93 21.58 -10.25
C GLY A 60 -12.69 20.75 -9.89
N ASN A 61 -12.74 20.05 -8.75
CA ASN A 61 -11.66 19.21 -8.26
C ASN A 61 -12.19 17.82 -7.90
N TYR A 62 -11.28 16.82 -7.89
CA TYR A 62 -11.55 15.53 -7.26
C TYR A 62 -11.33 15.64 -5.76
N VAL A 63 -12.18 14.99 -4.99
CA VAL A 63 -12.13 15.00 -3.53
C VAL A 63 -12.11 13.56 -3.02
N VAL A 64 -11.34 13.32 -1.98
CA VAL A 64 -11.33 12.04 -1.25
C VAL A 64 -11.28 12.30 0.26
N ASP A 65 -12.08 11.55 1.02
CA ASP A 65 -12.03 11.55 2.49
C ASP A 65 -10.80 10.73 2.95
N ASN A 66 -9.89 11.35 3.69
CA ASN A 66 -8.70 10.67 4.20
C ASN A 66 -8.93 9.94 5.53
N ARG A 67 -10.17 9.87 6.01
CA ARG A 67 -10.54 9.16 7.24
C ARG A 67 -11.01 7.74 6.97
N ARG A 68 -10.86 6.89 7.96
CA ARG A 68 -11.43 5.56 7.98
C ARG A 68 -12.89 5.64 8.44
N THR A 69 -13.79 5.08 7.64
CA THR A 69 -15.20 4.93 8.03
C THR A 69 -15.40 3.54 8.62
N LYS A 70 -15.77 3.48 9.89
CA LYS A 70 -16.21 2.25 10.56
C LYS A 70 -17.72 2.33 10.72
N THR A 71 -18.46 1.50 10.01
CA THR A 71 -19.91 1.43 10.16
C THR A 71 -20.24 0.41 11.24
N ASN A 72 -20.76 0.87 12.36
CA ASN A 72 -21.38 0.02 13.37
C ASN A 72 -22.91 0.13 13.22
N ARG A 73 -23.69 -0.90 13.66
CA ARG A 73 -25.18 -0.91 13.55
C ARG A 73 -25.86 0.34 14.12
N ARG A 74 -25.18 1.12 14.96
CA ARG A 74 -25.73 2.30 15.64
C ARG A 74 -25.09 3.64 15.27
N GLN A 75 -23.86 3.64 14.75
CA GLN A 75 -23.10 4.86 14.48
C GLN A 75 -22.09 4.66 13.34
N MET A 76 -21.94 5.69 12.52
CA MET A 76 -20.85 5.82 11.57
C MET A 76 -19.71 6.56 12.28
N LEU A 77 -18.65 5.85 12.66
CA LEU A 77 -17.47 6.45 13.26
C LEU A 77 -16.45 6.75 12.17
N ARG A 78 -15.99 7.99 12.13
CA ARG A 78 -14.87 8.41 11.29
C ARG A 78 -13.64 8.56 12.16
N ASP A 79 -12.62 7.77 11.87
CA ASP A 79 -11.37 7.73 12.61
C ASP A 79 -10.19 8.08 11.70
N SER A 80 -9.18 8.73 12.24
CA SER A 80 -7.96 9.05 11.49
C SER A 80 -7.06 7.81 11.40
N TYR A 81 -6.39 7.66 10.27
CA TYR A 81 -5.37 6.62 10.12
C TYR A 81 -4.13 6.94 10.95
N LYS A 82 -3.46 5.88 11.42
CA LYS A 82 -2.19 5.95 12.13
C LYS A 82 -1.04 5.64 11.17
N PRO A 83 0.17 6.13 11.41
CA PRO A 83 1.34 5.85 10.56
C PRO A 83 1.66 4.36 10.37
N THR A 84 1.14 3.49 11.23
CA THR A 84 1.36 2.02 11.20
C THR A 84 0.26 1.25 10.47
N ASP A 85 -0.81 1.91 10.02
CA ASP A 85 -1.98 1.25 9.48
C ASP A 85 -1.70 0.66 8.08
N PHE A 86 -0.99 1.39 7.23
CA PHE A 86 -0.56 0.95 5.90
C PHE A 86 0.71 1.71 5.49
N ASP A 87 1.26 1.42 4.32
CA ASP A 87 2.47 2.06 3.80
C ASP A 87 2.13 3.11 2.74
N PHE A 88 1.15 2.80 1.88
CA PHE A 88 0.69 3.71 0.82
C PHE A 88 -0.84 3.78 0.72
N ALA A 89 -1.35 4.98 0.42
CA ALA A 89 -2.72 5.19 -0.03
C ALA A 89 -2.75 5.37 -1.55
N LEU A 90 -3.59 4.58 -2.22
CA LEU A 90 -3.87 4.70 -3.66
C LEU A 90 -5.23 5.37 -3.84
N ILE A 91 -5.26 6.51 -4.47
CA ILE A 91 -6.50 7.24 -4.73
C ILE A 91 -6.81 7.13 -6.23
N HIS A 92 -7.90 6.46 -6.56
CA HIS A 92 -8.34 6.23 -7.92
C HIS A 92 -9.35 7.30 -8.38
N LEU A 93 -9.05 7.96 -9.47
CA LEU A 93 -9.97 8.83 -10.23
C LEU A 93 -10.60 7.98 -11.32
N THR A 94 -11.78 7.42 -11.04
CA THR A 94 -12.38 6.35 -11.85
C THR A 94 -12.69 6.77 -13.29
N ASP A 95 -13.10 8.02 -13.51
CA ASP A 95 -13.43 8.55 -14.84
C ASP A 95 -12.19 8.87 -15.71
N LEU A 96 -11.03 9.06 -15.09
CA LEU A 96 -9.76 9.28 -15.77
C LEU A 96 -8.87 8.04 -15.80
N ASP A 97 -9.26 6.95 -15.10
CA ASP A 97 -8.46 5.74 -14.86
C ASP A 97 -7.04 6.06 -14.36
N LEU A 98 -6.96 6.99 -13.42
CA LEU A 98 -5.72 7.59 -12.92
C LEU A 98 -5.56 7.34 -11.43
N PHE A 99 -4.31 7.16 -10.97
CA PHE A 99 -3.99 7.00 -9.56
C PHE A 99 -3.14 8.15 -9.02
N TYR A 100 -3.40 8.51 -7.76
CA TYR A 100 -2.44 9.20 -6.92
C TYR A 100 -1.88 8.24 -5.88
N VAL A 101 -0.56 8.18 -5.75
CA VAL A 101 0.17 7.24 -4.88
C VAL A 101 0.80 8.02 -3.73
N PHE A 102 0.16 8.01 -2.56
CA PHE A 102 0.64 8.76 -1.40
C PHE A 102 1.31 7.84 -0.38
N PRO A 103 2.57 8.11 0.04
CA PRO A 103 3.10 7.56 1.28
C PRO A 103 2.19 7.92 2.46
N ILE A 104 2.08 7.04 3.47
CA ILE A 104 1.16 7.25 4.59
C ILE A 104 1.40 8.57 5.31
N GLU A 105 2.66 8.95 5.51
CA GLU A 105 3.02 10.19 6.22
C GLU A 105 2.47 11.42 5.52
N VAL A 106 2.48 11.41 4.19
CA VAL A 106 1.91 12.48 3.37
C VAL A 106 0.38 12.44 3.42
N PHE A 107 -0.20 11.23 3.29
CA PHE A 107 -1.65 11.04 3.28
C PHE A 107 -2.30 11.53 4.57
N ILE A 108 -1.78 11.15 5.74
CA ILE A 108 -2.30 11.58 7.05
C ILE A 108 -1.98 13.05 7.38
N GLY A 109 -1.02 13.65 6.68
CA GLY A 109 -0.69 15.08 6.83
C GLY A 109 -1.75 16.03 6.25
N TYR A 110 -2.67 15.52 5.43
CA TYR A 110 -3.84 16.29 5.00
C TYR A 110 -4.89 16.35 6.12
N ALA A 111 -5.76 17.37 6.06
CA ALA A 111 -6.92 17.48 6.95
C ALA A 111 -7.93 16.34 6.68
N SER A 112 -9.23 16.56 6.79
CA SER A 112 -10.25 15.53 6.59
C SER A 112 -10.45 15.12 5.12
N GLU A 113 -10.06 15.98 4.18
CA GLU A 113 -10.25 15.78 2.74
C GLU A 113 -8.99 16.18 1.95
N ILE A 114 -8.73 15.45 0.88
CA ILE A 114 -7.67 15.76 -0.08
C ILE A 114 -8.32 16.22 -1.38
N HIS A 115 -7.92 17.39 -1.86
CA HIS A 115 -8.37 17.96 -3.12
C HIS A 115 -7.31 17.72 -4.19
N LEU A 116 -7.67 16.95 -5.22
CA LEU A 116 -6.81 16.64 -6.36
C LEU A 116 -7.26 17.47 -7.57
N VAL A 117 -6.32 18.12 -8.23
CA VAL A 117 -6.61 19.11 -9.28
C VAL A 117 -6.00 18.63 -10.59
N GLU A 118 -6.85 18.23 -11.53
CA GLU A 118 -6.47 17.80 -12.88
C GLU A 118 -6.57 18.93 -13.93
N ALA A 119 -7.23 20.04 -13.59
CA ALA A 119 -7.39 21.13 -14.54
C ALA A 119 -6.13 22.00 -14.64
N ALA A 120 -5.69 22.27 -15.88
CA ALA A 120 -4.50 23.10 -16.21
C ALA A 120 -4.59 24.60 -15.80
N LYS A 121 -5.58 24.97 -15.00
CA LYS A 121 -5.96 26.37 -14.71
C LYS A 121 -5.13 27.07 -13.62
N ARG A 122 -4.16 26.42 -12.99
CA ARG A 122 -3.43 27.02 -11.86
C ARG A 122 -2.01 27.41 -12.24
N GLN A 123 -1.63 28.63 -11.87
CA GLN A 123 -0.25 29.15 -11.99
C GLN A 123 0.75 28.43 -11.04
N ARG A 124 0.25 27.75 -10.00
CA ARG A 124 1.08 26.99 -9.05
C ARG A 124 0.79 25.50 -9.15
N LYS A 125 1.85 24.70 -9.22
CA LYS A 125 1.76 23.24 -9.18
C LYS A 125 1.09 22.80 -7.86
N PRO A 126 0.04 21.96 -7.90
CA PRO A 126 -0.60 21.43 -6.68
C PRO A 126 0.42 20.61 -5.86
N LYS A 127 0.28 20.62 -4.54
CA LYS A 127 1.11 19.77 -3.64
C LYS A 127 1.00 18.29 -3.95
N SER A 128 -0.16 17.84 -4.47
CA SER A 128 -0.42 16.46 -4.85
C SER A 128 0.22 16.04 -6.18
N ALA A 129 0.73 16.98 -6.98
CA ALA A 129 1.17 16.68 -8.36
C ALA A 129 2.40 15.74 -8.43
N GLU A 130 3.19 15.63 -7.37
CA GLU A 130 4.32 14.70 -7.28
C GLU A 130 3.89 13.25 -7.03
N TYR A 131 2.64 13.05 -6.62
CA TYR A 131 2.06 11.72 -6.33
C TYR A 131 1.20 11.19 -7.48
N HIS A 132 1.07 11.95 -8.56
CA HIS A 132 0.29 11.61 -9.74
C HIS A 132 0.95 10.45 -10.49
N ASP A 133 0.28 9.32 -10.56
CA ASP A 133 0.78 8.05 -11.13
C ASP A 133 2.18 7.63 -10.64
N ALA A 134 2.57 8.06 -9.44
CA ALA A 134 3.91 7.91 -8.89
C ALA A 134 4.14 6.50 -8.29
N TRP A 135 3.86 5.45 -9.05
CA TRP A 135 4.02 4.05 -8.64
C TRP A 135 5.46 3.66 -8.30
N GLU A 136 6.43 4.37 -8.85
CA GLU A 136 7.84 4.22 -8.54
C GLU A 136 8.17 4.49 -7.06
N LEU A 137 7.35 5.27 -6.35
CA LEU A 137 7.52 5.49 -4.90
C LEU A 137 7.39 4.19 -4.11
N ILE A 138 6.48 3.30 -4.51
CA ILE A 138 6.29 1.99 -3.90
C ILE A 138 7.53 1.12 -4.14
N LEU A 139 8.04 1.09 -5.37
CA LEU A 139 9.24 0.33 -5.72
C LEU A 139 10.47 0.85 -4.96
N GLN A 140 10.66 2.16 -4.92
CA GLN A 140 11.76 2.79 -4.18
C GLN A 140 11.69 2.51 -2.67
N TRP A 141 10.48 2.51 -2.11
CA TRP A 141 10.27 2.20 -0.71
C TRP A 141 10.62 0.75 -0.39
N ALA A 142 10.18 -0.20 -1.21
CA ALA A 142 10.49 -1.62 -1.06
C ALA A 142 12.01 -1.88 -1.16
N THR A 143 12.70 -1.29 -2.13
CA THR A 143 14.15 -1.47 -2.32
C THR A 143 15.01 -0.83 -1.24
N ARG A 144 14.54 0.26 -0.60
CA ARG A 144 15.25 0.85 0.57
C ARG A 144 15.30 -0.08 1.77
N GLY A 145 14.30 -0.95 1.94
CA GLY A 145 14.25 -1.96 3.01
C GLY A 145 15.34 -3.02 2.88
N GLU A 146 15.80 -3.33 1.67
CA GLU A 146 16.85 -4.33 1.44
C GLU A 146 18.24 -3.89 1.94
N THR A 147 18.51 -2.59 2.01
CA THR A 147 19.82 -2.08 2.50
C THR A 147 20.00 -2.23 4.00
N CYS A 148 18.96 -2.59 4.76
CA CYS A 148 19.00 -2.78 6.21
C CYS A 148 18.97 -4.24 6.67
N VAL A 149 18.77 -5.21 5.78
CA VAL A 149 18.86 -6.64 6.13
C VAL A 149 20.30 -7.09 5.96
N GLY A 150 20.94 -7.27 7.11
CA GLY A 150 22.38 -7.56 7.25
C GLY A 150 22.90 -8.69 6.38
N SER A 151 24.19 -8.62 6.14
CA SER A 151 25.07 -9.61 5.48
C SER A 151 24.68 -11.05 5.85
N PRO A 152 24.76 -11.99 4.90
CA PRO A 152 24.45 -13.39 5.17
C PRO A 152 25.33 -13.89 6.33
N VAL A 153 24.70 -14.42 7.36
CA VAL A 153 25.38 -15.13 8.44
C VAL A 153 26.13 -16.26 7.77
N LYS A 154 27.49 -16.20 7.79
CA LYS A 154 28.32 -17.32 7.41
C LYS A 154 27.96 -18.47 8.34
N VAL A 155 27.29 -19.49 7.84
CA VAL A 155 27.13 -20.77 8.51
C VAL A 155 28.54 -21.35 8.59
N GLY A 156 29.11 -21.36 9.80
CA GLY A 156 30.40 -21.96 10.06
C GLY A 156 30.32 -23.44 9.72
N GLU A 157 31.26 -23.90 8.90
CA GLU A 157 31.49 -25.31 8.66
C GLU A 157 31.74 -26.02 10.02
N ALA A 158 30.82 -26.90 10.39
CA ALA A 158 30.98 -27.78 11.53
C ALA A 158 32.10 -28.78 11.19
N SER A 159 33.24 -28.58 11.81
CA SER A 159 34.37 -29.50 11.80
C SER A 159 33.88 -30.90 12.23
N GLY A 160 34.10 -31.88 11.35
CA GLY A 160 33.74 -33.27 11.57
C GLY A 160 34.45 -33.87 12.78
N ALA A 161 33.68 -34.23 13.80
CA ALA A 161 34.17 -35.10 14.86
C ALA A 161 34.08 -36.56 14.39
N VAL A 162 35.23 -37.17 14.16
CA VAL A 162 35.40 -38.61 13.88
C VAL A 162 35.06 -39.38 15.15
N ILE A 163 34.06 -40.24 15.12
CA ILE A 163 33.74 -41.18 16.18
C ILE A 163 34.57 -42.44 15.97
N PRO A 164 35.42 -42.87 16.92
CA PRO A 164 36.14 -44.14 16.79
C PRO A 164 35.18 -45.32 17.03
N SER A 165 35.20 -46.25 16.08
CA SER A 165 34.51 -47.54 16.14
C SER A 165 35.14 -48.43 17.23
N GLN A 166 34.34 -48.81 18.24
CA GLN A 166 34.69 -49.92 19.12
C GLN A 166 34.04 -51.20 18.61
N ALA A 167 34.88 -52.20 18.34
CA ALA A 167 34.50 -53.58 18.02
C ALA A 167 34.02 -54.32 19.28
N PRO A 168 33.04 -55.22 19.17
CA PRO A 168 32.65 -56.04 20.31
C PRO A 168 33.63 -57.18 20.53
N ALA A 169 34.08 -57.37 21.78
CA ALA A 169 34.81 -58.54 22.22
C ALA A 169 33.86 -59.74 22.40
N VAL A 170 34.24 -60.82 21.75
CA VAL A 170 33.64 -62.17 21.95
C VAL A 170 34.29 -62.80 23.16
N GLY A 171 33.45 -63.33 24.02
CA GLY A 171 33.79 -64.21 25.15
C GLY A 171 32.54 -64.92 25.64
#